data_d4df78028ea53412e16daa2d2e32f57a
#
_entry.id   d4df78028ea53412e16daa2d2e32f57a
#
_cell.length_a   1.000
_cell.length_b   1.000
_cell.length_c   1.000
_cell.angle_alpha   90.00
_cell.angle_beta   90.00
_cell.angle_gamma   90.00
#
_symmetry.space_group_name_H-M   'P 1'
#
loop_
_entity.id
_entity.type
_entity.pdbx_description
1 polymer ?
#
loop_
_entity_poly.entity_id
_entity_poly.type
_entity_poly.pdbx_seq_one_letter_code
_entity_poly.pdbx_strand_id
1 'polypeptide(L)'
;TFQLSFPDKEWGTYFISVKDKESKHSTGVMSYFDWPYNEGRRNTDGSESATMLSFKTDKDSYTPGEKMVVTFPSTKGSRAIISIENGVRVLSLTEHTCEDKQTTVRLDVTKDMQPNAYVYITLLQPHGITKNDLPIRLYGVVPFTVTSPESHLTPVIQSPAELKPDASYTVSVSEKNGKEMAYTLAI
;
A
#
# COMPACT_ATOMS: atom_id res chain seq x y z
N THR A 1 -26.43 -8.65 15.38
CA THR A 1 -25.31 -7.69 15.18
C THR A 1 -25.50 -6.58 16.20
N PHE A 2 -24.46 -6.28 16.97
CA PHE A 2 -24.45 -5.16 17.93
C PHE A 2 -23.49 -4.10 17.40
N GLN A 3 -23.85 -2.86 17.56
CA GLN A 3 -22.97 -1.72 17.27
C GLN A 3 -22.66 -1.05 18.60
N LEU A 4 -21.37 -0.90 18.89
CA LEU A 4 -20.88 -0.18 20.07
C LEU A 4 -20.28 1.15 19.58
N SER A 5 -20.66 2.23 20.25
CA SER A 5 -20.08 3.55 20.03
C SER A 5 -19.29 3.96 21.26
N PHE A 6 -18.07 4.44 21.05
CA PHE A 6 -17.21 4.92 22.12
C PHE A 6 -17.08 6.44 22.01
N PRO A 7 -17.01 7.16 23.14
CA PRO A 7 -16.73 8.60 23.13
C PRO A 7 -15.34 8.87 22.52
N ASP A 8 -15.24 9.96 21.77
CA ASP A 8 -14.06 10.34 20.95
C ASP A 8 -12.72 10.54 21.71
N LYS A 9 -12.66 10.26 23.00
CA LYS A 9 -11.49 10.57 23.84
C LYS A 9 -10.97 9.41 24.68
N GLU A 10 -11.60 8.27 24.63
CA GLU A 10 -11.20 7.11 25.43
C GLU A 10 -10.47 6.08 24.55
N TRP A 11 -9.15 6.20 24.50
CA TRP A 11 -8.28 5.27 23.78
C TRP A 11 -7.73 4.23 24.75
N GLY A 12 -7.49 3.02 24.30
CA GLY A 12 -6.87 1.99 25.11
C GLY A 12 -7.38 0.59 24.84
N THR A 13 -6.99 -0.33 25.69
CA THR A 13 -7.39 -1.74 25.61
C THR A 13 -8.70 -1.93 26.34
N TYR A 14 -9.68 -2.46 25.64
CA TYR A 14 -11.01 -2.79 26.16
C TYR A 14 -11.24 -4.29 26.16
N PHE A 15 -11.80 -4.79 27.24
CA PHE A 15 -12.34 -6.14 27.28
C PHE A 15 -13.84 -6.06 27.03
N ILE A 16 -14.27 -6.52 25.86
CA ILE A 16 -15.68 -6.55 25.47
C ILE A 16 -16.24 -7.91 25.85
N SER A 17 -17.13 -7.96 26.84
CA SER A 17 -17.78 -9.19 27.30
C SER A 17 -19.25 -9.19 26.90
N VAL A 18 -19.68 -10.25 26.29
CA VAL A 18 -21.09 -10.51 25.95
C VAL A 18 -21.58 -11.69 26.76
N LYS A 19 -22.67 -11.51 27.47
CA LYS A 19 -23.30 -12.55 28.30
C LYS A 19 -24.76 -12.75 27.92
N ASP A 20 -25.09 -14.00 27.63
CA ASP A 20 -26.48 -14.37 27.46
C ASP A 20 -27.19 -14.44 28.82
N LYS A 21 -28.34 -13.78 28.92
CA LYS A 21 -29.11 -13.71 30.19
C LYS A 21 -29.81 -15.02 30.54
N GLU A 22 -30.18 -15.81 29.55
CA GLU A 22 -30.93 -17.07 29.75
C GLU A 22 -30.00 -18.24 30.01
N SER A 23 -29.09 -18.51 29.09
CA SER A 23 -28.17 -19.65 29.16
C SER A 23 -26.98 -19.44 30.08
N LYS A 24 -26.73 -18.19 30.52
CA LYS A 24 -25.56 -17.76 31.32
C LYS A 24 -24.21 -17.91 30.59
N HIS A 25 -24.21 -18.34 29.33
CA HIS A 25 -23.01 -18.36 28.53
C HIS A 25 -22.42 -16.97 28.37
N SER A 26 -21.11 -16.86 28.43
CA SER A 26 -20.38 -15.62 28.21
C SER A 26 -19.21 -15.82 27.26
N THR A 27 -18.96 -14.84 26.44
CA THR A 27 -17.78 -14.76 25.57
C THR A 27 -17.21 -13.36 25.70
N GLY A 28 -15.93 -13.22 25.41
CA GLY A 28 -15.28 -11.92 25.45
C GLY A 28 -14.11 -11.85 24.48
N VAL A 29 -13.80 -10.62 24.06
CA VAL A 29 -12.67 -10.32 23.20
C VAL A 29 -11.95 -9.08 23.74
N MET A 30 -10.63 -9.14 23.71
CA MET A 30 -9.79 -7.94 23.94
C MET A 30 -9.72 -7.17 22.64
N SER A 31 -10.03 -5.87 22.70
CA SER A 31 -9.91 -4.97 21.56
C SER A 31 -9.19 -3.70 22.00
N TYR A 32 -8.24 -3.28 21.20
CA TYR A 32 -7.51 -2.04 21.41
C TYR A 32 -8.11 -0.97 20.50
N PHE A 33 -8.53 0.14 21.08
CA PHE A 33 -9.00 1.30 20.36
C PHE A 33 -7.93 2.37 20.42
N ASP A 34 -7.51 2.81 19.25
CA ASP A 34 -6.47 3.80 19.10
C ASP A 34 -6.98 4.98 18.26
N TRP A 35 -6.23 6.05 18.29
CA TRP A 35 -6.49 7.21 17.46
C TRP A 35 -6.54 6.80 15.98
N PRO A 36 -7.47 7.32 15.16
CA PRO A 36 -7.62 6.95 13.75
C PRO A 36 -6.34 7.06 12.92
N TYR A 37 -5.38 7.85 13.38
CA TYR A 37 -4.08 8.06 12.74
C TYR A 37 -3.03 7.00 13.09
N ASN A 38 -3.32 6.11 14.03
CA ASN A 38 -2.41 5.03 14.44
C ASN A 38 -2.77 3.66 13.83
N GLU A 39 -3.68 3.62 12.85
CA GLU A 39 -4.10 2.35 12.20
C GLU A 39 -2.95 1.52 11.64
N GLY A 40 -1.80 2.11 11.51
CA GLY A 40 -0.64 1.44 10.98
C GLY A 40 0.35 0.86 11.95
N ARG A 41 0.19 1.05 13.25
CA ARG A 41 1.06 0.44 14.26
C ARG A 41 0.59 -0.95 14.70
N ARG A 42 -0.45 -1.50 14.11
CA ARG A 42 -1.27 -2.56 14.71
C ARG A 42 -0.87 -4.00 14.43
N ASN A 43 0.09 -4.30 13.58
CA ASN A 43 0.27 -5.67 13.08
C ASN A 43 1.63 -6.31 13.33
N THR A 44 2.38 -5.89 14.34
CA THR A 44 3.60 -6.62 14.69
C THR A 44 3.70 -6.84 16.19
N ASP A 45 3.56 -8.09 16.58
CA ASP A 45 4.00 -8.58 17.89
C ASP A 45 5.51 -8.41 17.98
N GLY A 46 5.98 -7.38 18.69
CA GLY A 46 7.39 -7.24 18.98
C GLY A 46 7.99 -5.86 18.79
N SER A 47 9.23 -5.71 19.21
CA SER A 47 10.03 -4.50 19.21
C SER A 47 10.28 -3.84 17.83
N GLU A 48 9.99 -4.54 16.74
CA GLU A 48 10.14 -4.02 15.38
C GLU A 48 9.08 -2.97 15.01
N SER A 49 7.92 -2.98 15.66
CA SER A 49 6.84 -2.03 15.35
C SER A 49 7.14 -0.59 15.73
N ALA A 50 8.10 -0.37 16.61
CA ALA A 50 8.47 0.97 17.09
C ALA A 50 9.18 1.83 16.00
N THR A 51 9.71 1.20 14.95
CA THR A 51 10.44 1.88 13.86
C THR A 51 9.67 1.91 12.54
N MET A 52 8.52 1.23 12.45
CA MET A 52 7.72 1.19 11.23
C MET A 52 6.71 2.33 11.16
N LEU A 53 6.73 3.03 10.04
CA LEU A 53 5.73 4.02 9.67
C LEU A 53 4.66 3.35 8.80
N SER A 54 3.45 3.32 9.28
CA SER A 54 2.35 2.91 8.43
C SER A 54 1.67 4.11 7.81
N PHE A 55 1.41 3.99 6.52
CA PHE A 55 0.74 5.00 5.72
C PHE A 55 -0.03 4.34 4.58
N LYS A 56 -0.87 5.10 3.92
CA LYS A 56 -1.62 4.62 2.75
C LYS A 56 -1.64 5.67 1.65
N THR A 57 -1.85 5.17 0.46
CA THR A 57 -2.20 5.92 -0.73
C THR A 57 -3.74 6.02 -0.85
N ASP A 58 -4.24 7.02 -1.54
CA ASP A 58 -5.68 7.18 -1.78
C ASP A 58 -6.26 6.10 -2.70
N LYS A 59 -5.41 5.42 -3.48
CA LYS A 59 -5.78 4.30 -4.36
C LYS A 59 -4.66 3.27 -4.38
N ASP A 60 -4.98 2.04 -4.78
CA ASP A 60 -4.00 0.96 -5.00
C ASP A 60 -3.51 0.91 -6.46
N SER A 61 -4.24 1.55 -7.39
CA SER A 61 -3.92 1.57 -8.82
C SER A 61 -4.13 2.95 -9.42
N TYR A 62 -3.21 3.35 -10.28
CA TYR A 62 -3.19 4.66 -10.96
C TYR A 62 -2.94 4.50 -12.44
N THR A 63 -3.23 5.60 -13.19
CA THR A 63 -2.81 5.78 -14.58
C THR A 63 -1.75 6.86 -14.68
N PRO A 64 -0.82 6.80 -15.66
CA PRO A 64 0.15 7.86 -15.86
C PRO A 64 -0.53 9.22 -16.08
N GLY A 65 -0.02 10.25 -15.37
CA GLY A 65 -0.59 11.60 -15.37
C GLY A 65 -1.52 11.89 -14.19
N GLU A 66 -1.94 10.88 -13.43
CA GLU A 66 -2.66 11.10 -12.17
C GLU A 66 -1.73 11.62 -11.06
N LYS A 67 -2.35 12.18 -10.02
CA LYS A 67 -1.68 12.54 -8.78
C LYS A 67 -2.10 11.56 -7.68
N MET A 68 -1.11 10.89 -7.13
CA MET A 68 -1.26 10.05 -5.95
C MET A 68 -1.28 10.92 -4.69
N VAL A 69 -2.21 10.67 -3.80
CA VAL A 69 -2.25 11.30 -2.48
C VAL A 69 -1.74 10.32 -1.44
N VAL A 70 -0.67 10.70 -0.76
CA VAL A 70 -0.05 9.91 0.31
C VAL A 70 -0.27 10.63 1.63
N THR A 71 -0.78 9.91 2.61
CA THR A 71 -1.08 10.44 3.94
C THR A 71 -0.44 9.59 5.02
N PHE A 72 0.30 10.23 5.92
CA PHE A 72 1.02 9.56 7.00
C PHE A 72 1.01 10.38 8.30
N PRO A 73 1.05 9.70 9.47
CA PRO A 73 1.14 10.38 10.76
C PRO A 73 2.50 11.08 10.90
N SER A 74 2.49 12.28 11.47
CA SER A 74 3.67 13.11 11.60
C SER A 74 3.59 14.05 12.79
N THR A 75 4.73 14.63 13.14
CA THR A 75 4.84 15.67 14.18
C THR A 75 5.38 16.95 13.53
N LYS A 76 4.86 18.08 13.93
CA LYS A 76 5.31 19.38 13.42
C LYS A 76 6.82 19.54 13.55
N GLY A 77 7.46 19.96 12.46
CA GLY A 77 8.91 20.14 12.40
C GLY A 77 9.70 18.87 12.06
N SER A 78 9.06 17.71 11.97
CA SER A 78 9.67 16.52 11.39
C SER A 78 9.92 16.69 9.90
N ARG A 79 10.84 15.90 9.36
CA ARG A 79 11.13 15.86 7.93
C ARG A 79 10.82 14.48 7.36
N ALA A 80 10.10 14.44 6.27
CA ALA A 80 9.84 13.23 5.51
C ALA A 80 10.65 13.23 4.22
N ILE A 81 11.44 12.18 4.04
CA ILE A 81 12.08 11.87 2.76
C ILE A 81 11.20 10.82 2.09
N ILE A 82 10.67 11.17 0.92
CA ILE A 82 9.76 10.32 0.17
C ILE A 82 10.44 9.94 -1.14
N SER A 83 10.62 8.64 -1.38
CA SER A 83 11.07 8.12 -2.66
C SER A 83 9.99 7.26 -3.33
N ILE A 84 9.98 7.31 -4.65
CA ILE A 84 9.25 6.36 -5.49
C ILE A 84 10.30 5.51 -6.20
N GLU A 85 10.17 4.20 -6.07
CA GLU A 85 11.15 3.24 -6.57
C GLU A 85 10.45 2.10 -7.32
N ASN A 86 11.07 1.65 -8.39
CA ASN A 86 10.74 0.36 -8.99
C ASN A 86 11.85 -0.63 -8.64
N GLY A 87 11.79 -1.87 -8.80
CA GLY A 87 12.82 -2.84 -8.39
C GLY A 87 14.24 -2.61 -8.97
N VAL A 88 14.46 -1.55 -9.75
CA VAL A 88 15.70 -1.26 -10.46
C VAL A 88 16.34 0.07 -10.03
N ARG A 89 15.53 1.11 -9.81
CA ARG A 89 16.03 2.46 -9.55
C ARG A 89 15.05 3.32 -8.76
N VAL A 90 15.58 4.38 -8.16
CA VAL A 90 14.79 5.49 -7.62
C VAL A 90 14.28 6.34 -8.80
N LEU A 91 12.96 6.49 -8.89
CA LEU A 91 12.29 7.26 -9.94
C LEU A 91 12.04 8.72 -9.51
N SER A 92 11.80 8.92 -8.22
CA SER A 92 11.57 10.24 -7.63
C SER A 92 12.08 10.26 -6.19
N LEU A 93 12.62 11.39 -5.77
CA LEU A 93 13.05 11.64 -4.38
C LEU A 93 12.67 13.07 -4.01
N THR A 94 11.89 13.22 -2.95
CA THR A 94 11.43 14.53 -2.46
C THR A 94 11.57 14.61 -0.94
N GLU A 95 11.74 15.83 -0.44
CA GLU A 95 11.78 16.12 0.99
C GLU A 95 10.61 17.06 1.35
N HIS A 96 9.95 16.77 2.45
CA HIS A 96 8.83 17.55 2.96
C HIS A 96 8.99 17.87 4.43
N THR A 97 8.70 19.11 4.81
CA THR A 97 8.53 19.49 6.22
C THR A 97 7.13 19.06 6.65
N CYS A 98 7.06 18.34 7.75
CA CYS A 98 5.81 17.73 8.20
C CYS A 98 4.95 18.71 8.99
N GLU A 99 3.65 18.52 8.87
CA GLU A 99 2.61 19.18 9.65
C GLU A 99 2.37 18.44 10.98
N ASP A 100 1.60 19.05 11.87
CA ASP A 100 1.22 18.42 13.13
C ASP A 100 0.13 17.36 12.90
N LYS A 101 0.24 16.23 13.61
CA LYS A 101 -0.63 15.06 13.57
C LYS A 101 -0.55 14.24 12.28
N GLN A 102 -0.61 14.89 11.11
CA GLN A 102 -0.68 14.20 9.83
C GLN A 102 -0.12 15.09 8.73
N THR A 103 0.64 14.51 7.83
CA THR A 103 1.11 15.15 6.59
C THR A 103 0.51 14.46 5.38
N THR A 104 0.04 15.27 4.43
CA THR A 104 -0.50 14.81 3.15
C THR A 104 0.33 15.37 2.01
N VAL A 105 0.83 14.50 1.15
CA VAL A 105 1.67 14.85 0.01
C VAL A 105 1.03 14.35 -1.28
N ARG A 106 1.17 15.14 -2.36
CA ARG A 106 0.74 14.75 -3.70
C ARG A 106 1.94 14.47 -4.57
N LEU A 107 1.99 13.28 -5.15
CA LEU A 107 3.06 12.78 -5.99
C LEU A 107 2.56 12.55 -7.40
N ASP A 108 3.33 12.91 -8.40
CA ASP A 108 2.98 12.68 -9.80
C ASP A 108 3.24 11.22 -10.18
N VAL A 109 2.27 10.60 -10.85
CA VAL A 109 2.41 9.24 -11.38
C VAL A 109 2.84 9.32 -12.83
N THR A 110 3.98 8.70 -13.14
CA THR A 110 4.60 8.72 -14.48
C THR A 110 4.56 7.35 -15.16
N LYS A 111 4.81 7.32 -16.47
CA LYS A 111 4.90 6.07 -17.25
C LYS A 111 6.04 5.15 -16.76
N ASP A 112 7.12 5.72 -16.25
CA ASP A 112 8.28 4.95 -15.75
C ASP A 112 7.97 4.13 -14.50
N MET A 113 6.85 4.38 -13.85
CA MET A 113 6.38 3.65 -12.68
C MET A 113 5.62 2.36 -13.04
N GLN A 114 5.37 2.12 -14.32
CA GLN A 114 4.72 0.91 -14.80
C GLN A 114 5.64 -0.33 -14.69
N PRO A 115 5.09 -1.53 -14.45
CA PRO A 115 3.67 -1.83 -14.12
C PRO A 115 3.36 -1.62 -12.65
N ASN A 116 4.35 -1.51 -11.79
CA ASN A 116 4.24 -1.28 -10.37
C ASN A 116 5.45 -0.54 -9.82
N ALA A 117 5.24 0.20 -8.77
CA ALA A 117 6.29 0.88 -8.01
C ALA A 117 5.94 0.90 -6.52
N TYR A 118 6.86 1.42 -5.72
CA TYR A 118 6.75 1.48 -4.27
C TYR A 118 6.98 2.92 -3.82
N VAL A 119 6.15 3.38 -2.90
CA VAL A 119 6.41 4.62 -2.15
C VAL A 119 7.14 4.24 -0.87
N TYR A 120 8.31 4.79 -0.67
CA TYR A 120 9.05 4.71 0.59
C TYR A 120 8.97 6.04 1.31
N ILE A 121 8.75 6.01 2.61
CA ILE A 121 8.81 7.19 3.46
C ILE A 121 9.78 6.93 4.59
N THR A 122 10.76 7.80 4.73
CA THR A 122 11.60 7.91 5.92
C THR A 122 11.22 9.19 6.65
N LEU A 123 10.65 9.05 7.84
CA LEU A 123 10.27 10.16 8.71
C LEU A 123 11.35 10.37 9.76
N LEU A 124 11.91 11.57 9.81
CA LEU A 124 12.93 11.99 10.77
C LEU A 124 12.31 12.99 11.75
N GLN A 125 12.30 12.63 13.02
CA GLN A 125 11.87 13.54 14.09
C GLN A 125 13.11 14.13 14.77
N PRO A 126 13.26 15.47 14.84
CA PRO A 126 14.36 16.09 15.53
C PRO A 126 14.27 15.93 17.06
N HIS A 127 15.40 16.08 17.72
CA HIS A 127 15.47 16.15 19.18
C HIS A 127 14.62 17.30 19.75
N GLY A 128 14.14 17.18 20.97
CA GLY A 128 13.50 18.26 21.72
C GLY A 128 12.02 18.47 21.42
N ILE A 129 11.41 17.71 20.52
CA ILE A 129 9.98 17.83 20.20
C ILE A 129 9.11 16.88 21.02
N THR A 130 9.67 15.78 21.51
CA THR A 130 8.94 14.79 22.32
C THR A 130 9.42 14.78 23.77
N LYS A 131 8.56 14.40 24.72
CA LYS A 131 8.89 14.27 26.14
C LYS A 131 10.08 13.34 26.42
N ASN A 132 10.41 12.44 25.52
CA ASN A 132 11.48 11.46 25.66
C ASN A 132 12.80 11.84 24.98
N ASP A 133 12.86 12.99 24.32
CA ASP A 133 14.07 13.58 23.69
C ASP A 133 14.95 12.63 22.86
N LEU A 134 14.36 11.54 22.35
CA LEU A 134 15.04 10.58 21.49
C LEU A 134 14.78 10.92 20.02
N PRO A 135 15.82 10.92 19.17
CA PRO A 135 15.63 11.03 17.74
C PRO A 135 14.89 9.78 17.25
N ILE A 136 13.78 9.98 16.61
CA ILE A 136 12.98 8.89 16.06
C ILE A 136 13.14 8.91 14.55
N ARG A 137 13.56 7.79 14.00
CA ARG A 137 13.51 7.51 12.58
C ARG A 137 12.49 6.41 12.33
N LEU A 138 11.43 6.74 11.60
CA LEU A 138 10.44 5.77 11.15
C LEU A 138 10.59 5.60 9.64
N TYR A 139 10.34 4.40 9.16
CA TYR A 139 10.28 4.13 7.73
C TYR A 139 9.08 3.25 7.38
N GLY A 140 8.55 3.43 6.19
CA GLY A 140 7.46 2.62 5.69
C GLY A 140 7.53 2.49 4.19
N VAL A 141 6.86 1.47 3.65
CA VAL A 141 6.76 1.21 2.23
C VAL A 141 5.35 0.77 1.88
N VAL A 142 4.82 1.28 0.76
CA VAL A 142 3.52 0.88 0.22
C VAL A 142 3.67 0.62 -1.29
N PRO A 143 3.31 -0.56 -1.78
CA PRO A 143 3.26 -0.85 -3.19
C PRO A 143 2.04 -0.18 -3.84
N PHE A 144 2.16 0.17 -5.12
CA PHE A 144 1.04 0.59 -5.96
C PHE A 144 1.25 0.12 -7.40
N THR A 145 0.15 -0.03 -8.14
CA THR A 145 0.18 -0.43 -9.54
C THR A 145 -0.05 0.77 -10.44
N VAL A 146 0.59 0.76 -11.60
CA VAL A 146 0.37 1.78 -12.64
C VAL A 146 0.02 1.07 -13.94
N THR A 147 -1.21 1.30 -14.41
CA THR A 147 -1.74 0.68 -15.61
C THR A 147 -2.11 1.73 -16.63
N SER A 148 -1.91 1.42 -17.91
CA SER A 148 -2.47 2.24 -18.98
C SER A 148 -3.11 1.37 -20.06
N PRO A 149 -4.11 1.88 -20.77
CA PRO A 149 -4.71 1.15 -21.90
C PRO A 149 -3.69 0.76 -22.98
N GLU A 150 -2.59 1.52 -23.07
CA GLU A 150 -1.51 1.26 -24.04
C GLU A 150 -0.71 0.00 -23.68
N SER A 151 -0.55 -0.31 -22.40
CA SER A 151 0.19 -1.49 -21.94
C SER A 151 -0.65 -2.77 -21.91
N HIS A 152 -1.95 -2.65 -22.11
CA HIS A 152 -2.84 -3.82 -22.17
C HIS A 152 -2.77 -4.48 -23.52
N LEU A 153 -2.34 -5.74 -23.55
CA LEU A 153 -2.28 -6.57 -24.75
C LEU A 153 -3.40 -7.62 -24.72
N THR A 154 -3.96 -7.89 -25.89
CA THR A 154 -4.96 -8.95 -26.08
C THR A 154 -4.40 -9.97 -27.07
N PRO A 155 -3.63 -10.98 -26.59
CA PRO A 155 -3.07 -11.98 -27.49
C PRO A 155 -4.15 -12.87 -28.08
N VAL A 156 -4.01 -13.17 -29.37
CA VAL A 156 -4.86 -14.09 -30.12
C VAL A 156 -3.98 -15.22 -30.63
N ILE A 157 -4.33 -16.44 -30.27
CA ILE A 157 -3.64 -17.66 -30.71
C ILE A 157 -4.56 -18.38 -31.67
N GLN A 158 -4.05 -18.71 -32.85
CA GLN A 158 -4.73 -19.52 -33.86
C GLN A 158 -3.93 -20.79 -34.09
N SER A 159 -4.57 -21.93 -33.90
CA SER A 159 -4.02 -23.25 -34.14
C SER A 159 -5.10 -24.15 -34.76
N PRO A 160 -4.75 -25.23 -35.47
CA PRO A 160 -5.72 -26.24 -35.85
C PRO A 160 -6.48 -26.79 -34.65
N ALA A 161 -7.79 -27.07 -34.80
CA ALA A 161 -8.61 -27.63 -33.74
C ALA A 161 -8.20 -29.05 -33.34
N GLU A 162 -7.68 -29.80 -34.32
CA GLU A 162 -7.18 -31.16 -34.13
C GLU A 162 -5.74 -31.27 -34.67
N LEU A 163 -4.88 -31.86 -33.89
CA LEU A 163 -3.48 -32.13 -34.25
C LEU A 163 -3.25 -33.65 -34.32
N LYS A 164 -2.64 -34.10 -35.41
CA LYS A 164 -2.23 -35.50 -35.56
C LYS A 164 -0.82 -35.69 -35.10
N PRO A 165 -0.48 -36.83 -34.49
CA PRO A 165 0.91 -37.16 -34.18
C PRO A 165 1.78 -37.12 -35.46
N ASP A 166 3.01 -36.72 -35.35
CA ASP A 166 4.01 -36.65 -36.42
C ASP A 166 3.63 -35.78 -37.65
N ALA A 167 2.69 -34.82 -37.44
CA ALA A 167 2.28 -33.88 -38.46
C ALA A 167 2.83 -32.47 -38.17
N SER A 168 3.22 -31.78 -39.23
CA SER A 168 3.60 -30.37 -39.14
C SER A 168 2.35 -29.52 -39.10
N TYR A 169 2.35 -28.52 -38.22
CA TYR A 169 1.27 -27.55 -38.10
C TYR A 169 1.80 -26.13 -37.84
N THR A 170 0.99 -25.15 -38.14
CA THR A 170 1.33 -23.76 -37.92
C THR A 170 0.48 -23.19 -36.79
N VAL A 171 1.15 -22.56 -35.83
CA VAL A 171 0.50 -21.74 -34.80
C VAL A 171 0.82 -20.28 -35.10
N SER A 172 -0.24 -19.45 -35.17
CA SER A 172 -0.09 -18.01 -35.34
C SER A 172 -0.41 -17.32 -34.02
N VAL A 173 0.45 -16.40 -33.62
CA VAL A 173 0.26 -15.55 -32.44
C VAL A 173 0.24 -14.10 -32.90
N SER A 174 -0.80 -13.38 -32.57
CA SER A 174 -0.97 -11.97 -32.90
C SER A 174 -1.60 -11.20 -31.76
N GLU A 175 -1.47 -9.88 -31.75
CA GLU A 175 -2.23 -9.00 -30.85
C GLU A 175 -3.48 -8.50 -31.60
N LYS A 176 -4.64 -8.54 -30.94
CA LYS A 176 -5.97 -8.27 -31.54
C LYS A 176 -6.06 -6.92 -32.25
N ASN A 177 -5.39 -5.90 -31.73
CA ASN A 177 -5.41 -4.53 -32.25
C ASN A 177 -4.14 -4.17 -33.05
N GLY A 178 -3.28 -5.16 -33.33
CA GLY A 178 -2.04 -4.95 -34.07
C GLY A 178 -0.92 -4.26 -33.30
N LYS A 179 -0.98 -4.25 -31.96
CA LYS A 179 0.10 -3.72 -31.14
C LYS A 179 1.31 -4.65 -31.21
N GLU A 180 2.49 -4.05 -31.12
CA GLU A 180 3.73 -4.80 -30.96
C GLU A 180 3.73 -5.59 -29.66
N MET A 181 4.10 -6.87 -29.73
CA MET A 181 4.01 -7.78 -28.61
C MET A 181 5.21 -8.73 -28.60
N ALA A 182 5.88 -8.84 -27.45
CA ALA A 182 6.84 -9.91 -27.18
C ALA A 182 6.16 -11.04 -26.41
N TYR A 183 6.39 -12.30 -26.81
CA TYR A 183 5.77 -13.46 -26.17
C TYR A 183 6.72 -14.66 -26.13
N THR A 184 6.45 -15.58 -25.23
CA THR A 184 7.06 -16.90 -25.18
C THR A 184 6.00 -17.95 -25.48
N LEU A 185 6.24 -18.81 -26.44
CA LEU A 185 5.38 -19.94 -26.77
C LEU A 185 5.97 -21.21 -26.19
N ALA A 186 5.19 -21.92 -25.38
CA ALA A 186 5.52 -23.26 -24.90
C ALA A 186 4.57 -24.27 -25.58
N ILE A 187 5.14 -25.36 -26.10
CA ILE A 187 4.43 -26.45 -26.78
C ILE A 187 4.68 -27.76 -26.04
#